data_8a5acf843829d1d79b3ed3f70ea7975f
#
_entry.id   8a5acf843829d1d79b3ed3f70ea7975f
#
_cell.length_a   1.000
_cell.length_b   1.000
_cell.length_c   1.000
_cell.angle_alpha   90.00
_cell.angle_beta   90.00
_cell.angle_gamma   90.00
#
_symmetry.space_group_name_H-M   'P 1'
#
loop_
_entity.id
_entity.type
_entity.pdbx_description
1 polymer ?
#
loop_
_entity_poly.entity_id
_entity_poly.type
_entity_poly.pdbx_seq_one_letter_code
_entity_poly.pdbx_strand_id
1 'polypeptide(L)'
;MIGLTKNELYIFNTLVHQIYSCSENKTMRKQLMSKLSHFLSFDAASFYLSSYSDDQKLCSPVLYNLDKKFGETYLSQYETLDYSKGLMFTGRSMVYRESDIIPDEKRVRTEYYQLFYASYSFHDSLHLSIAHQERFLGILSLFQHKDKGQYKHEDIEKLGLFTSHLETRLHQDLKNKAKQSNKLSLREATETFHLTKRESKVVRYLLDGLESDEICEKMFITNNTLKKHILNVYRKIGINNRVQIFKMIRERE
;
A
#
# COMPACT_ATOMS: atom_id res chain seq x y z
N MET A 1 -15.50 24.43 10.15
CA MET A 1 -16.21 23.13 9.94
C MET A 1 -16.59 23.07 8.47
N ILE A 2 -16.07 22.10 7.75
CA ILE A 2 -16.31 21.99 6.29
C ILE A 2 -17.78 21.63 6.04
N GLY A 3 -18.45 22.42 5.20
CA GLY A 3 -19.81 22.14 4.75
C GLY A 3 -19.82 21.38 3.43
N LEU A 4 -19.83 20.05 3.49
CA LEU A 4 -19.94 19.24 2.27
C LEU A 4 -21.35 19.34 1.66
N THR A 5 -21.44 19.51 0.37
CA THR A 5 -22.69 19.35 -0.40
C THR A 5 -23.15 17.88 -0.37
N LYS A 6 -24.42 17.63 -0.68
CA LYS A 6 -24.94 16.25 -0.77
C LYS A 6 -24.17 15.40 -1.77
N ASN A 7 -23.74 15.98 -2.90
CA ASN A 7 -22.95 15.27 -3.90
C ASN A 7 -21.55 14.93 -3.37
N GLU A 8 -20.87 15.87 -2.73
CA GLU A 8 -19.56 15.63 -2.12
C GLU A 8 -19.61 14.57 -1.04
N LEU A 9 -20.67 14.57 -0.20
CA LEU A 9 -20.87 13.53 0.79
C LEU A 9 -21.05 12.13 0.16
N TYR A 10 -21.79 12.06 -0.94
CA TYR A 10 -21.94 10.80 -1.69
C TYR A 10 -20.62 10.32 -2.26
N ILE A 11 -19.83 11.21 -2.87
CA ILE A 11 -18.51 10.89 -3.42
C ILE A 11 -17.59 10.45 -2.29
N PHE A 12 -17.53 11.17 -1.16
CA PHE A 12 -16.73 10.82 0.00
C PHE A 12 -17.05 9.42 0.51
N ASN A 13 -18.33 9.09 0.73
CA ASN A 13 -18.74 7.74 1.17
C ASN A 13 -18.32 6.65 0.17
N THR A 14 -18.41 6.93 -1.14
CA THR A 14 -17.98 6.00 -2.19
C THR A 14 -16.47 5.76 -2.12
N LEU A 15 -15.68 6.81 -1.89
CA LEU A 15 -14.23 6.72 -1.75
C LEU A 15 -13.84 5.94 -0.47
N VAL A 16 -14.52 6.20 0.65
CA VAL A 16 -14.30 5.46 1.90
C VAL A 16 -14.64 3.98 1.72
N HIS A 17 -15.78 3.67 1.12
CA HIS A 17 -16.13 2.27 0.81
C HIS A 17 -15.04 1.60 -0.03
N GLN A 18 -14.51 2.28 -1.03
CA GLN A 18 -13.45 1.74 -1.89
C GLN A 18 -12.13 1.50 -1.16
N ILE A 19 -11.75 2.37 -0.22
CA ILE A 19 -10.55 2.17 0.61
C ILE A 19 -10.61 0.82 1.33
N TYR A 20 -11.79 0.40 1.80
CA TYR A 20 -11.94 -0.83 2.58
C TYR A 20 -12.32 -2.07 1.76
N SER A 21 -13.05 -1.91 0.66
CA SER A 21 -13.53 -3.05 -0.14
C SER A 21 -12.49 -3.62 -1.11
N CYS A 22 -11.49 -2.82 -1.50
CA CYS A 22 -10.45 -3.28 -2.42
C CYS A 22 -9.40 -4.12 -1.67
N SER A 23 -9.22 -5.38 -2.06
CA SER A 23 -8.30 -6.30 -1.40
C SER A 23 -6.83 -5.93 -1.61
N GLU A 24 -6.45 -5.51 -2.82
CA GLU A 24 -5.08 -5.20 -3.18
C GLU A 24 -4.76 -3.71 -2.95
N ASN A 25 -3.72 -3.42 -2.15
CA ASN A 25 -3.30 -2.06 -1.81
C ASN A 25 -2.94 -1.21 -3.04
N LYS A 26 -2.21 -1.76 -4.02
CA LYS A 26 -1.81 -1.02 -5.22
C LYS A 26 -3.03 -0.59 -6.05
N THR A 27 -3.97 -1.49 -6.24
CA THR A 27 -5.24 -1.25 -6.94
C THR A 27 -6.09 -0.23 -6.17
N MET A 28 -6.18 -0.36 -4.85
CA MET A 28 -6.89 0.61 -3.99
C MET A 28 -6.34 2.04 -4.19
N ARG A 29 -5.01 2.24 -4.09
CA ARG A 29 -4.38 3.56 -4.27
C ARG A 29 -4.63 4.13 -5.67
N LYS A 30 -4.53 3.29 -6.72
CA LYS A 30 -4.78 3.73 -8.10
C LYS A 30 -6.22 4.20 -8.29
N GLN A 31 -7.19 3.43 -7.82
CA GLN A 31 -8.61 3.75 -7.95
C GLN A 31 -9.01 4.92 -7.06
N LEU A 32 -8.42 5.04 -5.86
CA LEU A 32 -8.64 6.19 -4.97
C LEU A 32 -8.24 7.48 -5.67
N MET A 33 -7.02 7.60 -6.20
CA MET A 33 -6.56 8.81 -6.87
C MET A 33 -7.42 9.16 -8.10
N SER A 34 -7.78 8.15 -8.90
CA SER A 34 -8.65 8.37 -10.08
C SER A 34 -10.02 8.94 -9.71
N LYS A 35 -10.64 8.47 -8.64
CA LYS A 35 -11.95 8.96 -8.20
C LYS A 35 -11.87 10.21 -7.32
N LEU A 36 -10.76 10.41 -6.63
CA LEU A 36 -10.53 11.59 -5.80
C LEU A 36 -10.56 12.89 -6.63
N SER A 37 -10.23 12.81 -7.94
CA SER A 37 -10.35 13.93 -8.88
C SER A 37 -11.78 14.48 -9.05
N HIS A 38 -12.80 13.73 -8.64
CA HIS A 38 -14.19 14.21 -8.59
C HIS A 38 -14.55 14.89 -7.26
N PHE A 39 -13.68 14.82 -6.27
CA PHE A 39 -13.87 15.39 -4.92
C PHE A 39 -12.95 16.57 -4.66
N LEU A 40 -11.72 16.53 -5.17
CA LEU A 40 -10.68 17.55 -5.07
C LEU A 40 -10.13 17.84 -6.47
N SER A 41 -9.88 19.10 -6.77
CA SER A 41 -9.24 19.50 -8.03
C SER A 41 -7.74 19.30 -7.94
N PHE A 42 -7.16 18.53 -8.86
CA PHE A 42 -5.72 18.39 -9.07
C PHE A 42 -5.45 17.92 -10.51
N ASP A 43 -4.22 18.08 -10.98
CA ASP A 43 -3.83 17.70 -12.34
C ASP A 43 -3.15 16.34 -12.37
N ALA A 44 -2.37 16.04 -11.33
CA ALA A 44 -1.64 14.80 -11.18
C ALA A 44 -1.55 14.41 -9.70
N ALA A 45 -1.26 13.13 -9.44
CA ALA A 45 -1.06 12.65 -8.08
C ALA A 45 -0.05 11.51 -8.00
N SER A 46 0.58 11.40 -6.83
CA SER A 46 1.42 10.26 -6.48
C SER A 46 1.08 9.74 -5.09
N PHE A 47 1.19 8.43 -4.91
CA PHE A 47 0.99 7.80 -3.63
C PHE A 47 2.14 6.81 -3.37
N TYR A 48 3.04 7.17 -2.46
CA TYR A 48 4.14 6.32 -2.01
C TYR A 48 3.81 5.65 -0.69
N LEU A 49 4.37 4.48 -0.46
CA LEU A 49 4.35 3.81 0.84
C LEU A 49 5.71 3.95 1.51
N SER A 50 5.75 3.80 2.84
CA SER A 50 7.01 3.56 3.55
C SER A 50 7.56 2.18 3.23
N SER A 51 8.88 2.03 3.26
CA SER A 51 9.51 0.72 3.20
C SER A 51 9.20 -0.07 4.49
N TYR A 52 9.09 -1.39 4.36
CA TYR A 52 8.88 -2.26 5.52
C TYR A 52 10.07 -2.28 6.47
N SER A 53 11.28 -2.27 5.92
CA SER A 53 12.54 -2.33 6.66
C SER A 53 13.03 -0.96 7.17
N ASP A 54 12.55 0.12 6.56
CA ASP A 54 12.95 1.49 6.87
C ASP A 54 11.77 2.42 6.62
N ASP A 55 11.12 2.89 7.67
CA ASP A 55 9.93 3.73 7.58
C ASP A 55 10.22 5.16 7.09
N GLN A 56 11.48 5.58 7.06
CA GLN A 56 11.90 6.85 6.48
C GLN A 56 12.26 6.75 4.98
N LYS A 57 12.06 5.58 4.36
CA LYS A 57 12.31 5.37 2.94
C LYS A 57 11.03 5.13 2.17
N LEU A 58 10.82 5.92 1.13
CA LEU A 58 9.68 5.78 0.23
C LEU A 58 9.86 4.61 -0.73
N CYS A 59 8.76 3.93 -1.04
CA CYS A 59 8.73 2.82 -1.99
C CYS A 59 7.35 2.68 -2.65
N SER A 60 7.26 1.75 -3.60
CA SER A 60 6.01 1.33 -4.24
C SER A 60 5.13 2.48 -4.76
N PRO A 61 5.64 3.40 -5.60
CA PRO A 61 4.86 4.49 -6.14
C PRO A 61 3.66 4.00 -6.94
N VAL A 62 2.51 4.65 -6.74
CA VAL A 62 1.36 4.60 -7.63
C VAL A 62 1.10 6.01 -8.11
N LEU A 63 0.93 6.18 -9.41
CA LEU A 63 0.91 7.47 -10.08
C LEU A 63 -0.43 7.66 -10.82
N TYR A 64 -0.90 8.89 -10.86
CA TYR A 64 -2.08 9.32 -11.61
C TYR A 64 -1.72 10.53 -12.47
N ASN A 65 -1.97 10.45 -13.77
CA ASN A 65 -1.58 11.45 -14.78
C ASN A 65 -0.06 11.77 -14.76
N LEU A 66 0.76 10.80 -14.40
CA LEU A 66 2.21 10.87 -14.35
C LEU A 66 2.79 9.61 -14.98
N ASP A 67 3.92 9.73 -15.64
CA ASP A 67 4.64 8.59 -16.19
C ASP A 67 5.46 7.85 -15.11
N LYS A 68 5.91 6.66 -15.44
CA LYS A 68 6.71 5.83 -14.54
C LYS A 68 8.03 6.52 -14.15
N LYS A 69 8.61 7.28 -15.08
CA LYS A 69 9.87 8.01 -14.88
C LYS A 69 9.76 9.03 -13.75
N PHE A 70 8.58 9.69 -13.59
CA PHE A 70 8.33 10.62 -12.47
C PHE A 70 8.66 9.98 -11.12
N GLY A 71 8.07 8.81 -10.85
CA GLY A 71 8.25 8.12 -9.57
C GLY A 71 9.69 7.65 -9.33
N GLU A 72 10.36 7.15 -10.38
CA GLU A 72 11.75 6.70 -10.31
C GLU A 72 12.71 7.87 -10.12
N THR A 73 12.49 8.97 -10.83
CA THR A 73 13.33 10.18 -10.74
C THR A 73 13.18 10.86 -9.38
N TYR A 74 11.96 10.93 -8.82
CA TYR A 74 11.76 11.47 -7.48
C TYR A 74 12.60 10.70 -6.45
N LEU A 75 12.49 9.37 -6.42
CA LEU A 75 13.20 8.53 -5.46
C LEU A 75 14.74 8.54 -5.64
N SER A 76 15.22 8.72 -6.85
CA SER A 76 16.66 8.65 -7.15
C SER A 76 17.38 9.99 -7.09
N GLN A 77 16.67 11.11 -7.31
CA GLN A 77 17.29 12.43 -7.50
C GLN A 77 16.68 13.51 -6.61
N TYR A 78 15.36 13.56 -6.47
CA TYR A 78 14.68 14.72 -5.87
C TYR A 78 14.32 14.55 -4.41
N GLU A 79 14.24 13.32 -3.90
CA GLU A 79 13.92 13.05 -2.49
C GLU A 79 14.90 13.75 -1.51
N THR A 80 16.17 13.91 -1.90
CA THR A 80 17.18 14.59 -1.08
C THR A 80 17.09 16.11 -1.11
N LEU A 81 16.49 16.66 -2.18
CA LEU A 81 16.29 18.10 -2.35
C LEU A 81 14.94 18.57 -1.75
N ASP A 82 14.05 17.64 -1.45
CA ASP A 82 12.71 17.92 -0.94
C ASP A 82 12.77 18.44 0.50
N TYR A 83 12.60 19.75 0.64
CA TYR A 83 12.60 20.43 1.95
C TYR A 83 11.35 20.12 2.78
N SER A 84 10.29 19.55 2.17
CA SER A 84 9.09 19.09 2.89
C SER A 84 9.31 17.76 3.61
N LYS A 85 10.42 17.08 3.35
CA LYS A 85 10.74 15.76 3.90
C LYS A 85 10.69 15.72 5.43
N GLY A 86 11.06 16.80 6.10
CA GLY A 86 10.96 16.92 7.55
C GLY A 86 9.53 16.82 8.07
N LEU A 87 8.55 17.34 7.33
CA LEU A 87 7.11 17.23 7.66
C LEU A 87 6.57 15.83 7.36
N MET A 88 7.05 15.22 6.28
CA MET A 88 6.62 13.89 5.86
C MET A 88 6.88 12.83 6.95
N PHE A 89 8.02 12.89 7.60
CA PHE A 89 8.46 11.88 8.58
C PHE A 89 8.31 12.28 10.06
N THR A 90 7.37 13.18 10.37
CA THR A 90 7.10 13.60 11.77
C THR A 90 6.53 12.49 12.66
N GLY A 91 6.15 11.35 12.10
CA GLY A 91 5.45 10.28 12.84
C GLY A 91 3.97 10.58 13.12
N ARG A 92 3.43 11.68 12.58
CA ARG A 92 2.03 12.08 12.72
C ARG A 92 1.38 12.23 11.35
N SER A 93 0.13 11.80 11.25
CA SER A 93 -0.66 12.06 10.06
C SER A 93 -1.02 13.55 9.99
N MET A 94 -0.75 14.18 8.85
CA MET A 94 -1.04 15.60 8.65
C MET A 94 -1.26 15.95 7.18
N VAL A 95 -2.11 16.94 6.94
CA VAL A 95 -2.27 17.55 5.62
C VAL A 95 -1.57 18.90 5.61
N TYR A 96 -0.77 19.16 4.57
CA TYR A 96 -0.07 20.42 4.39
C TYR A 96 0.03 20.79 2.91
N ARG A 97 0.10 22.09 2.62
CA ARG A 97 0.41 22.62 1.28
C ARG A 97 1.90 22.93 1.18
N GLU A 98 2.45 22.70 0.01
CA GLU A 98 3.83 23.07 -0.28
C GLU A 98 4.05 24.59 -0.12
N SER A 99 3.09 25.39 -0.59
CA SER A 99 3.11 26.84 -0.49
C SER A 99 3.04 27.41 0.95
N ASP A 100 2.67 26.60 1.95
CA ASP A 100 2.69 27.02 3.37
C ASP A 100 4.08 26.86 4.03
N ILE A 101 4.97 26.05 3.44
CA ILE A 101 6.28 25.72 4.03
C ILE A 101 7.27 26.87 3.82
N ILE A 102 7.32 27.41 2.60
CA ILE A 102 8.21 28.49 2.20
C ILE A 102 7.41 29.48 1.36
N PRO A 103 7.52 30.82 1.59
CA PRO A 103 6.89 31.82 0.76
C PRO A 103 7.23 31.65 -0.73
N ASP A 104 6.27 31.80 -1.61
CA ASP A 104 6.40 31.56 -3.05
C ASP A 104 7.61 32.25 -3.69
N GLU A 105 7.89 33.49 -3.30
CA GLU A 105 9.05 34.26 -3.81
C GLU A 105 10.39 33.55 -3.58
N LYS A 106 10.51 32.78 -2.49
CA LYS A 106 11.69 31.99 -2.15
C LYS A 106 11.56 30.57 -2.73
N ARG A 107 10.37 29.96 -2.61
CA ARG A 107 10.09 28.59 -3.03
C ARG A 107 10.41 28.36 -4.49
N VAL A 108 9.94 29.25 -5.38
CA VAL A 108 10.15 29.12 -6.83
C VAL A 108 11.63 29.25 -7.25
N ARG A 109 12.50 29.73 -6.35
CA ARG A 109 13.95 29.82 -6.59
C ARG A 109 14.74 28.64 -6.03
N THR A 110 14.09 27.72 -5.30
CA THR A 110 14.77 26.53 -4.78
C THR A 110 15.12 25.59 -5.93
N GLU A 111 16.21 24.86 -5.75
CA GLU A 111 16.62 23.84 -6.71
C GLU A 111 15.54 22.76 -6.88
N TYR A 112 14.89 22.36 -5.78
CA TYR A 112 13.79 21.40 -5.80
C TYR A 112 12.63 21.88 -6.68
N TYR A 113 12.22 23.15 -6.55
CA TYR A 113 11.15 23.69 -7.39
C TYR A 113 11.57 23.72 -8.87
N GLN A 114 12.76 24.19 -9.18
CA GLN A 114 13.23 24.34 -10.56
C GLN A 114 13.43 22.99 -11.27
N LEU A 115 13.95 22.01 -10.57
CA LEU A 115 14.23 20.71 -11.16
C LEU A 115 13.01 19.78 -11.16
N PHE A 116 12.16 19.86 -10.15
CA PHE A 116 11.01 18.96 -10.00
C PHE A 116 9.70 19.63 -10.43
N TYR A 117 9.25 20.69 -9.75
CA TYR A 117 7.96 21.30 -10.04
C TYR A 117 7.90 21.93 -11.44
N ALA A 118 8.88 22.73 -11.81
CA ALA A 118 8.90 23.40 -13.10
C ALA A 118 8.98 22.43 -14.28
N SER A 119 9.71 21.31 -14.13
CA SER A 119 9.84 20.29 -15.18
C SER A 119 8.51 19.65 -15.57
N TYR A 120 7.55 19.60 -14.65
CA TYR A 120 6.22 19.06 -14.86
C TYR A 120 5.14 20.14 -14.93
N SER A 121 5.54 21.42 -15.01
CA SER A 121 4.62 22.59 -15.00
C SER A 121 3.76 22.69 -13.73
N PHE A 122 4.14 22.00 -12.66
CA PHE A 122 3.46 22.13 -11.38
C PHE A 122 3.85 23.41 -10.67
N HIS A 123 2.93 23.93 -9.85
CA HIS A 123 3.18 25.11 -9.05
C HIS A 123 2.95 24.90 -7.57
N ASP A 124 1.89 24.20 -7.20
CA ASP A 124 1.60 23.89 -5.81
C ASP A 124 1.23 22.42 -5.63
N SER A 125 1.34 21.93 -4.42
CA SER A 125 0.90 20.56 -4.07
C SER A 125 0.27 20.52 -2.69
N LEU A 126 -0.64 19.57 -2.55
CA LEU A 126 -1.32 19.24 -1.30
C LEU A 126 -0.93 17.81 -0.90
N HIS A 127 -0.37 17.67 0.28
CA HIS A 127 0.16 16.42 0.78
C HIS A 127 -0.64 15.91 1.98
N LEU A 128 -0.90 14.60 2.01
CA LEU A 128 -1.35 13.89 3.20
C LEU A 128 -0.26 12.88 3.58
N SER A 129 0.55 13.24 4.58
CA SER A 129 1.42 12.30 5.28
C SER A 129 0.59 11.43 6.20
N ILE A 130 0.79 10.12 6.15
CA ILE A 130 0.00 9.12 6.87
C ILE A 130 0.95 8.36 7.80
N ALA A 131 0.64 8.37 9.10
CA ALA A 131 1.42 7.68 10.12
C ALA A 131 0.50 6.99 11.13
N HIS A 132 1.00 5.97 11.82
CA HIS A 132 0.31 5.29 12.91
C HIS A 132 1.32 4.96 14.01
N GLN A 133 1.04 5.39 15.25
CA GLN A 133 1.93 5.17 16.41
C GLN A 133 3.38 5.56 16.10
N GLU A 134 3.59 6.80 15.66
CA GLU A 134 4.87 7.40 15.29
C GLU A 134 5.57 6.77 14.07
N ARG A 135 5.03 5.71 13.50
CA ARG A 135 5.55 5.09 12.29
C ARG A 135 4.91 5.70 11.04
N PHE A 136 5.73 6.22 10.14
CA PHE A 136 5.26 6.66 8.82
C PHE A 136 4.82 5.46 7.97
N LEU A 137 3.67 5.58 7.32
CA LEU A 137 3.05 4.52 6.49
C LEU A 137 3.07 4.86 5.00
N GLY A 138 3.01 6.13 4.65
CA GLY A 138 2.98 6.58 3.27
C GLY A 138 2.56 8.02 3.11
N ILE A 139 2.63 8.52 1.89
CA ILE A 139 2.24 9.89 1.53
C ILE A 139 1.44 9.89 0.23
N LEU A 140 0.31 10.59 0.26
CA LEU A 140 -0.48 10.96 -0.93
C LEU A 140 -0.19 12.43 -1.24
N SER A 141 0.27 12.69 -2.47
CA SER A 141 0.57 14.03 -2.98
C SER A 141 -0.29 14.33 -4.18
N LEU A 142 -0.99 15.47 -4.15
CA LEU A 142 -1.81 16.01 -5.23
C LEU A 142 -1.10 17.23 -5.80
N PHE A 143 -0.91 17.29 -7.11
CA PHE A 143 -0.19 18.38 -7.79
C PHE A 143 -1.15 19.18 -8.66
N GLN A 144 -0.94 20.47 -8.72
CA GLN A 144 -1.67 21.33 -9.65
C GLN A 144 -0.77 22.31 -10.39
N HIS A 145 -1.19 22.66 -11.60
CA HIS A 145 -0.50 23.61 -12.47
C HIS A 145 -0.72 25.06 -12.00
N LYS A 146 0.12 25.96 -12.51
CA LYS A 146 0.14 27.38 -12.10
C LYS A 146 -1.17 28.12 -12.39
N ASP A 147 -1.87 27.75 -13.43
CA ASP A 147 -3.15 28.35 -13.82
C ASP A 147 -4.28 28.14 -12.80
N LYS A 148 -4.17 27.10 -11.97
CA LYS A 148 -5.11 26.83 -10.88
C LYS A 148 -4.80 27.58 -9.58
N GLY A 149 -3.61 28.18 -9.50
CA GLY A 149 -3.14 28.87 -8.29
C GLY A 149 -2.73 27.92 -7.16
N GLN A 150 -2.93 28.34 -5.93
CA GLN A 150 -2.63 27.55 -4.72
C GLN A 150 -3.87 26.80 -4.23
N TYR A 151 -3.67 25.68 -3.56
CA TYR A 151 -4.74 24.97 -2.84
C TYR A 151 -5.36 25.87 -1.77
N LYS A 152 -6.68 25.78 -1.59
CA LYS A 152 -7.42 26.52 -0.57
C LYS A 152 -7.43 25.78 0.76
N HIS A 153 -7.77 26.47 1.84
CA HIS A 153 -7.93 25.85 3.16
C HIS A 153 -9.01 24.75 3.15
N GLU A 154 -10.07 24.92 2.36
CA GLU A 154 -11.11 23.93 2.16
C GLU A 154 -10.56 22.62 1.57
N ASP A 155 -9.57 22.67 0.69
CA ASP A 155 -8.95 21.49 0.08
C ASP A 155 -8.14 20.70 1.13
N ILE A 156 -7.48 21.42 2.08
CA ILE A 156 -6.80 20.81 3.23
C ILE A 156 -7.82 20.05 4.10
N GLU A 157 -8.95 20.70 4.44
CA GLU A 157 -10.00 20.06 5.24
C GLU A 157 -10.60 18.85 4.50
N LYS A 158 -10.88 18.95 3.18
CA LYS A 158 -11.40 17.86 2.36
C LYS A 158 -10.45 16.67 2.29
N LEU A 159 -9.15 16.90 2.06
CA LEU A 159 -8.17 15.82 2.05
C LEU A 159 -8.02 15.19 3.44
N GLY A 160 -8.11 16.01 4.48
CA GLY A 160 -8.04 15.61 5.89
C GLY A 160 -9.11 14.59 6.29
N LEU A 161 -10.28 14.59 5.64
CA LEU A 161 -11.33 13.59 5.91
C LEU A 161 -10.87 12.14 5.67
N PHE A 162 -9.88 11.93 4.81
CA PHE A 162 -9.37 10.59 4.50
C PHE A 162 -8.28 10.12 5.46
N THR A 163 -7.79 10.97 6.34
CA THR A 163 -6.63 10.67 7.21
C THR A 163 -6.82 9.39 8.00
N SER A 164 -7.86 9.31 8.82
CA SER A 164 -8.11 8.13 9.68
C SER A 164 -8.42 6.87 8.88
N HIS A 165 -9.08 7.01 7.74
CA HIS A 165 -9.39 5.88 6.86
C HIS A 165 -8.14 5.29 6.22
N LEU A 166 -7.26 6.13 5.68
CA LEU A 166 -6.00 5.70 5.07
C LEU A 166 -5.01 5.19 6.11
N GLU A 167 -4.92 5.83 7.27
CA GLU A 167 -4.12 5.35 8.40
C GLU A 167 -4.54 3.93 8.79
N THR A 168 -5.83 3.71 9.06
CA THR A 168 -6.37 2.39 9.41
C THR A 168 -6.06 1.36 8.34
N ARG A 169 -6.32 1.70 7.08
CA ARG A 169 -6.12 0.78 5.95
C ARG A 169 -4.64 0.43 5.77
N LEU A 170 -3.74 1.40 5.71
CA LEU A 170 -2.33 1.14 5.50
C LEU A 170 -1.70 0.37 6.67
N HIS A 171 -2.13 0.66 7.90
CA HIS A 171 -1.69 -0.08 9.07
C HIS A 171 -2.14 -1.54 9.03
N GLN A 172 -3.40 -1.82 8.62
CA GLN A 172 -3.88 -3.18 8.43
C GLN A 172 -3.11 -3.93 7.35
N ASP A 173 -2.84 -3.26 6.21
CA ASP A 173 -2.06 -3.85 5.12
C ASP A 173 -0.63 -4.19 5.57
N LEU A 174 0.00 -3.31 6.37
CA LEU A 174 1.31 -3.55 6.95
C LEU A 174 1.31 -4.76 7.90
N LYS A 175 0.31 -4.86 8.79
CA LYS A 175 0.14 -6.01 9.68
C LYS A 175 -0.07 -7.32 8.92
N ASN A 176 -0.87 -7.29 7.87
CA ASN A 176 -1.13 -8.47 7.05
C ASN A 176 0.14 -8.90 6.30
N LYS A 177 0.91 -7.96 5.77
CA LYS A 177 2.20 -8.23 5.14
C LYS A 177 3.21 -8.82 6.14
N ALA A 178 3.28 -8.30 7.36
CA ALA A 178 4.11 -8.85 8.41
C ALA A 178 3.72 -10.30 8.76
N LYS A 179 2.42 -10.57 8.91
CA LYS A 179 1.92 -11.93 9.13
C LYS A 179 2.26 -12.89 7.99
N GLN A 180 2.23 -12.40 6.74
CA GLN A 180 2.58 -13.19 5.56
C GLN A 180 4.09 -13.41 5.44
N SER A 181 4.91 -12.42 5.80
CA SER A 181 6.38 -12.55 5.77
C SER A 181 6.91 -13.51 6.83
N ASN A 182 6.16 -13.72 7.93
CA ASN A 182 6.48 -14.71 8.95
C ASN A 182 6.06 -16.14 8.57
N LYS A 183 5.39 -16.32 7.42
CA LYS A 183 5.05 -17.65 6.91
C LYS A 183 6.08 -18.08 5.87
N LEU A 184 6.50 -19.32 5.94
CA LEU A 184 7.37 -19.93 4.94
C LEU A 184 6.63 -20.04 3.59
N SER A 185 7.32 -19.85 2.48
CA SER A 185 6.82 -20.32 1.18
C SER A 185 6.78 -21.84 1.18
N LEU A 186 6.00 -22.44 0.27
CA LEU A 186 5.97 -23.91 0.15
C LEU A 186 7.36 -24.48 -0.18
N ARG A 187 8.17 -23.74 -0.95
CA ARG A 187 9.55 -24.12 -1.26
C ARG A 187 10.42 -24.11 -0.01
N GLU A 188 10.42 -23.02 0.75
CA GLU A 188 11.17 -22.89 2.00
C GLU A 188 10.73 -23.96 3.01
N ALA A 189 9.42 -24.22 3.14
CA ALA A 189 8.89 -25.27 4.00
C ALA A 189 9.33 -26.67 3.54
N THR A 190 9.38 -26.92 2.22
CA THR A 190 9.85 -28.19 1.66
C THR A 190 11.32 -28.43 2.01
N GLU A 191 12.16 -27.42 1.89
CA GLU A 191 13.58 -27.47 2.22
C GLU A 191 13.80 -27.61 3.76
N THR A 192 13.14 -26.75 4.54
CA THR A 192 13.31 -26.70 6.01
C THR A 192 12.84 -27.97 6.69
N PHE A 193 11.70 -28.52 6.28
CA PHE A 193 11.10 -29.70 6.91
C PHE A 193 11.39 -31.00 6.15
N HIS A 194 12.26 -30.97 5.15
CA HIS A 194 12.64 -32.11 4.31
C HIS A 194 11.42 -32.88 3.78
N LEU A 195 10.44 -32.14 3.22
CA LEU A 195 9.27 -32.76 2.62
C LEU A 195 9.64 -33.43 1.30
N THR A 196 9.13 -34.64 1.08
CA THR A 196 9.25 -35.33 -0.21
C THR A 196 8.40 -34.60 -1.27
N LYS A 197 8.67 -34.83 -2.56
CA LYS A 197 7.88 -34.29 -3.67
C LYS A 197 6.38 -34.59 -3.54
N ARG A 198 6.02 -35.78 -3.05
CA ARG A 198 4.61 -36.17 -2.83
C ARG A 198 4.00 -35.44 -1.63
N GLU A 199 4.73 -35.30 -0.52
CA GLU A 199 4.28 -34.54 0.66
C GLU A 199 4.12 -33.07 0.36
N SER A 200 5.06 -32.45 -0.36
CA SER A 200 4.96 -31.06 -0.81
C SER A 200 3.73 -30.84 -1.73
N LYS A 201 3.42 -31.81 -2.61
CA LYS A 201 2.22 -31.76 -3.46
C LYS A 201 0.93 -31.85 -2.65
N VAL A 202 0.91 -32.70 -1.61
CA VAL A 202 -0.22 -32.78 -0.66
C VAL A 202 -0.41 -31.46 0.07
N VAL A 203 0.67 -30.85 0.58
CA VAL A 203 0.60 -29.54 1.26
C VAL A 203 0.03 -28.48 0.31
N ARG A 204 0.47 -28.44 -0.95
CA ARG A 204 -0.06 -27.50 -1.95
C ARG A 204 -1.57 -27.65 -2.11
N TYR A 205 -2.07 -28.86 -2.32
CA TYR A 205 -3.50 -29.10 -2.49
C TYR A 205 -4.31 -28.77 -1.23
N LEU A 206 -3.74 -29.00 -0.04
CA LEU A 206 -4.37 -28.58 1.21
C LEU A 206 -4.45 -27.05 1.32
N LEU A 207 -3.42 -26.31 0.89
CA LEU A 207 -3.40 -24.85 0.84
C LEU A 207 -4.36 -24.29 -0.21
N ASP A 208 -4.52 -25.00 -1.35
CA ASP A 208 -5.49 -24.65 -2.39
C ASP A 208 -6.95 -24.91 -1.97
N GLY A 209 -7.17 -25.42 -0.76
CA GLY A 209 -8.50 -25.66 -0.20
C GLY A 209 -9.16 -26.97 -0.63
N LEU A 210 -8.47 -27.86 -1.37
CA LEU A 210 -9.06 -29.09 -1.88
C LEU A 210 -9.44 -30.04 -0.74
N GLU A 211 -10.57 -30.75 -0.95
CA GLU A 211 -11.02 -31.82 -0.06
C GLU A 211 -10.28 -33.14 -0.34
N SER A 212 -10.36 -34.07 0.61
CA SER A 212 -9.59 -35.32 0.56
C SER A 212 -9.83 -36.15 -0.70
N ASP A 213 -11.06 -36.23 -1.17
CA ASP A 213 -11.41 -37.00 -2.35
C ASP A 213 -10.85 -36.37 -3.63
N GLU A 214 -10.90 -35.04 -3.73
CA GLU A 214 -10.29 -34.29 -4.85
C GLU A 214 -8.76 -34.46 -4.89
N ILE A 215 -8.10 -34.49 -3.71
CA ILE A 215 -6.65 -34.73 -3.62
C ILE A 215 -6.32 -36.17 -4.07
N CYS A 216 -7.13 -37.14 -3.64
CA CYS A 216 -6.98 -38.54 -4.05
C CYS A 216 -7.05 -38.72 -5.56
N GLU A 217 -8.07 -38.11 -6.19
CA GLU A 217 -8.23 -38.13 -7.66
C GLU A 217 -7.03 -37.49 -8.36
N LYS A 218 -6.63 -36.28 -7.95
CA LYS A 218 -5.51 -35.54 -8.56
C LYS A 218 -4.14 -36.20 -8.37
N MET A 219 -3.99 -37.00 -7.34
CA MET A 219 -2.74 -37.70 -7.04
C MET A 219 -2.74 -39.18 -7.44
N PHE A 220 -3.89 -39.70 -7.88
CA PHE A 220 -4.12 -41.13 -8.19
C PHE A 220 -3.74 -42.05 -7.00
N ILE A 221 -4.25 -41.71 -5.80
CA ILE A 221 -3.99 -42.45 -4.57
C ILE A 221 -5.28 -42.73 -3.81
N THR A 222 -5.23 -43.72 -2.89
CA THR A 222 -6.36 -43.98 -2.00
C THR A 222 -6.39 -43.05 -0.79
N ASN A 223 -7.55 -42.89 -0.16
CA ASN A 223 -7.72 -42.13 1.08
C ASN A 223 -6.76 -42.59 2.20
N ASN A 224 -6.51 -43.89 2.32
CA ASN A 224 -5.56 -44.38 3.30
C ASN A 224 -4.12 -43.93 3.01
N THR A 225 -3.74 -43.87 1.74
CA THR A 225 -2.43 -43.37 1.32
C THR A 225 -2.32 -41.85 1.56
N LEU A 226 -3.37 -41.09 1.28
CA LEU A 226 -3.43 -39.65 1.56
C LEU A 226 -3.28 -39.38 3.07
N LYS A 227 -4.02 -40.10 3.93
CA LYS A 227 -3.90 -39.99 5.39
C LYS A 227 -2.46 -40.23 5.88
N LYS A 228 -1.76 -41.23 5.32
CA LYS A 228 -0.34 -41.48 5.63
C LYS A 228 0.54 -40.31 5.25
N HIS A 229 0.34 -39.71 4.06
CA HIS A 229 1.10 -38.52 3.63
C HIS A 229 0.83 -37.34 4.55
N ILE A 230 -0.43 -37.08 4.90
CA ILE A 230 -0.81 -35.98 5.81
C ILE A 230 -0.17 -36.16 7.18
N LEU A 231 -0.23 -37.35 7.76
CA LEU A 231 0.41 -37.67 9.06
C LEU A 231 1.93 -37.49 9.01
N ASN A 232 2.58 -37.87 7.91
CA ASN A 232 4.01 -37.65 7.74
C ASN A 232 4.35 -36.16 7.62
N VAL A 233 3.55 -35.40 6.89
CA VAL A 233 3.68 -33.93 6.80
C VAL A 233 3.54 -33.30 8.20
N TYR A 234 2.49 -33.65 8.95
CA TYR A 234 2.26 -33.12 10.28
C TYR A 234 3.42 -33.42 11.22
N ARG A 235 3.92 -34.68 11.20
CA ARG A 235 5.07 -35.08 12.01
C ARG A 235 6.34 -34.31 11.65
N LYS A 236 6.61 -34.10 10.35
CA LYS A 236 7.81 -33.40 9.89
C LYS A 236 7.76 -31.90 10.21
N ILE A 237 6.60 -31.29 10.09
CA ILE A 237 6.38 -29.85 10.37
C ILE A 237 6.21 -29.59 11.88
N GLY A 238 5.87 -30.61 12.67
CA GLY A 238 5.60 -30.47 14.11
C GLY A 238 4.22 -29.89 14.42
N ILE A 239 3.20 -30.23 13.61
CA ILE A 239 1.82 -29.74 13.73
C ILE A 239 0.83 -30.89 13.94
N ASN A 240 -0.40 -30.55 14.36
CA ASN A 240 -1.44 -31.55 14.68
C ASN A 240 -2.71 -31.43 13.83
N ASN A 241 -2.87 -30.37 13.04
CA ASN A 241 -4.07 -30.16 12.24
C ASN A 241 -3.81 -29.30 11.00
N ARG A 242 -4.77 -29.35 10.05
CA ARG A 242 -4.72 -28.59 8.77
C ARG A 242 -4.63 -27.08 8.98
N VAL A 243 -5.28 -26.53 9.99
CA VAL A 243 -5.29 -25.08 10.24
C VAL A 243 -3.88 -24.54 10.53
N GLN A 244 -3.02 -25.35 11.16
CA GLN A 244 -1.65 -24.95 11.45
C GLN A 244 -0.78 -24.86 10.19
N ILE A 245 -1.08 -25.62 9.13
CA ILE A 245 -0.42 -25.47 7.82
C ILE A 245 -0.61 -24.03 7.32
N PHE A 246 -1.85 -23.53 7.31
CA PHE A 246 -2.16 -22.15 6.86
C PHE A 246 -1.53 -21.06 7.72
N LYS A 247 -1.21 -21.37 8.99
CA LYS A 247 -0.49 -20.43 9.87
C LYS A 247 1.00 -20.37 9.58
N MET A 248 1.60 -21.46 9.08
CA MET A 248 3.05 -21.60 8.91
C MET A 248 3.51 -21.40 7.46
N ILE A 249 2.67 -21.75 6.49
CA ILE A 249 3.02 -21.73 5.07
C ILE A 249 2.13 -20.74 4.32
N ARG A 250 2.70 -19.98 3.36
CA ARG A 250 1.96 -19.04 2.48
C ARG A 250 1.21 -19.82 1.41
N GLU A 251 0.00 -19.37 1.08
CA GLU A 251 -0.84 -19.99 0.04
C GLU A 251 -0.31 -19.75 -1.38
N ARG A 252 0.45 -18.65 -1.59
CA ARG A 252 1.04 -18.28 -2.90
C ARG A 252 2.46 -17.74 -2.72
N GLU A 253 3.31 -18.01 -3.70
CA GLU A 253 4.65 -17.43 -3.83
C GLU A 253 4.60 -15.98 -4.29
#